data_7250f67500228d5156b87d3f0510ecbd
#
_entry.id   7250f67500228d5156b87d3f0510ecbd
#
_cell.length_a   1.000
_cell.length_b   1.000
_cell.length_c   1.000
_cell.angle_alpha   90.00
_cell.angle_beta   90.00
_cell.angle_gamma   90.00
#
_symmetry.space_group_name_H-M   'P 1'
#
loop_
_entity.id
_entity.type
_entity.pdbx_description
1 polymer ?
#
loop_
_entity_poly.entity_id
_entity_poly.type
_entity_poly.pdbx_seq_one_letter_code
_entity_poly.pdbx_strand_id
1 'polypeptide(L)'
;MHLHGYSFYVVGWGFGNFDKNRDPLRYNLVDPPLQSTISVPTKGWAAIRFEASNPGVWFMHCHVERHQTWGMETAFIVKNGKHPEAQMLPPPSDMPPC
;
A
#
# COMPACT_ATOMS: atom_id res chain seq x y z
N MET A 1 -6.91 6.40 -1.96
CA MET A 1 -5.65 5.68 -2.25
C MET A 1 -5.92 4.20 -2.37
N HIS A 2 -5.44 3.56 -3.41
CA HIS A 2 -5.57 2.13 -3.69
C HIS A 2 -4.18 1.49 -3.78
N LEU A 3 -4.02 0.31 -3.19
CA LEU A 3 -2.79 -0.49 -3.25
C LEU A 3 -3.07 -1.78 -4.03
N HIS A 4 -2.30 -2.01 -5.07
CA HIS A 4 -2.34 -3.24 -5.85
C HIS A 4 -1.67 -4.39 -5.09
N GLY A 5 -2.15 -5.61 -5.35
CA GLY A 5 -1.56 -6.85 -4.84
C GLY A 5 -1.77 -7.17 -3.37
N TYR A 6 -2.42 -6.27 -2.61
CA TYR A 6 -2.65 -6.43 -1.17
C TYR A 6 -4.01 -5.91 -0.73
N SER A 7 -4.53 -6.55 0.30
CA SER A 7 -5.45 -5.92 1.24
C SER A 7 -4.65 -5.41 2.45
N PHE A 8 -5.08 -4.33 3.05
CA PHE A 8 -4.42 -3.71 4.18
C PHE A 8 -5.42 -3.39 5.30
N TYR A 9 -4.93 -3.38 6.52
CA TYR A 9 -5.66 -2.91 7.68
C TYR A 9 -5.53 -1.40 7.82
N VAL A 10 -6.64 -0.71 7.97
CA VAL A 10 -6.67 0.73 8.28
C VAL A 10 -6.53 0.90 9.78
N VAL A 11 -5.34 1.25 10.24
CA VAL A 11 -5.03 1.34 11.68
C VAL A 11 -5.25 2.73 12.24
N GLY A 12 -5.30 3.76 11.40
CA GLY A 12 -5.55 5.12 11.87
C GLY A 12 -5.74 6.12 10.74
N TRP A 13 -6.35 7.24 11.06
CA TRP A 13 -6.47 8.39 10.19
C TRP A 13 -6.70 9.66 11.01
N GLY A 14 -6.44 10.80 10.43
CA GLY A 14 -6.63 12.07 11.12
C GLY A 14 -6.52 13.27 10.18
N PHE A 15 -6.81 14.44 10.73
CA PHE A 15 -6.66 15.72 10.05
C PHE A 15 -5.32 16.38 10.41
N GLY A 16 -4.84 17.28 9.56
CA GLY A 16 -3.56 17.94 9.74
C GLY A 16 -2.37 17.05 9.42
N ASN A 17 -1.21 17.44 9.89
CA ASN A 17 0.02 16.69 9.68
C ASN A 17 0.11 15.50 10.65
N PHE A 18 0.61 14.38 10.15
CA PHE A 18 0.90 13.21 10.97
C PHE A 18 2.02 13.51 11.98
N ASP A 19 1.75 13.25 13.27
CA ASP A 19 2.74 13.34 14.35
C ASP A 19 3.22 11.93 14.73
N LYS A 20 4.46 11.61 14.34
CA LYS A 20 5.06 10.30 14.58
C LYS A 20 5.17 9.88 16.05
N ASN A 21 5.08 10.82 16.99
CA ASN A 21 5.20 10.55 18.43
C ASN A 21 3.82 10.37 19.11
N ARG A 22 2.78 10.95 18.54
CA ARG A 22 1.44 11.00 19.16
C ARG A 22 0.43 10.15 18.44
N ASP A 23 0.36 10.21 17.11
CA ASP A 23 -0.69 9.56 16.35
C ASP A 23 -0.63 8.02 16.40
N PRO A 24 0.56 7.37 16.41
CA PRO A 24 0.65 5.93 16.57
C PRO A 24 0.05 5.39 17.88
N LEU A 25 -0.01 6.22 18.92
CA LEU A 25 -0.61 5.84 20.22
C LEU A 25 -2.14 5.67 20.13
N ARG A 26 -2.76 6.15 19.06
CA ARG A 26 -4.21 6.10 18.80
C ARG A 26 -4.60 5.07 17.75
N TYR A 27 -3.65 4.26 17.27
CA TYR A 27 -3.94 3.25 16.26
C TYR A 27 -4.89 2.18 16.79
N ASN A 28 -5.89 1.85 15.97
CA ASN A 28 -6.72 0.68 16.21
C ASN A 28 -5.92 -0.58 15.82
N LEU A 29 -5.43 -1.30 16.82
CA LEU A 29 -4.67 -2.54 16.63
C LEU A 29 -5.48 -3.78 17.05
N VAL A 30 -6.75 -3.61 17.44
CA VAL A 30 -7.61 -4.69 17.92
C VAL A 30 -8.50 -5.25 16.81
N ASP A 31 -9.23 -4.36 16.14
CA ASP A 31 -10.19 -4.70 15.08
C ASP A 31 -10.16 -3.74 13.88
N PRO A 32 -8.96 -3.43 13.34
CA PRO A 32 -8.86 -2.53 12.20
C PRO A 32 -9.57 -3.10 10.98
N PRO A 33 -10.33 -2.30 10.22
CA PRO A 33 -10.99 -2.76 9.01
C PRO A 33 -9.97 -3.15 7.93
N LEU A 34 -10.24 -4.27 7.24
CA LEU A 34 -9.45 -4.76 6.11
C LEU A 34 -10.02 -4.19 4.81
N GLN A 35 -9.20 -3.49 4.03
CA GLN A 35 -9.57 -2.83 2.79
C GLN A 35 -8.46 -2.91 1.75
N SER A 36 -8.76 -2.62 0.48
CA SER A 36 -7.77 -2.43 -0.59
C SER A 36 -7.72 -0.97 -1.08
N THR A 37 -8.67 -0.17 -0.65
CA THR A 37 -8.79 1.25 -0.99
C THR A 37 -9.27 2.04 0.22
N ILE A 38 -8.68 3.21 0.44
CA ILE A 38 -9.03 4.08 1.56
C ILE A 38 -9.15 5.54 1.10
N SER A 39 -10.13 6.25 1.66
CA SER A 39 -10.21 7.70 1.55
C SER A 39 -9.27 8.35 2.55
N VAL A 40 -8.36 9.19 2.06
CA VAL A 40 -7.52 10.03 2.91
C VAL A 40 -8.20 11.39 3.07
N PRO A 41 -8.43 11.89 4.30
CA PRO A 41 -9.07 13.19 4.49
C PRO A 41 -8.30 14.32 3.82
N THR A 42 -9.02 15.31 3.32
CA THR A 42 -8.39 16.55 2.81
C THR A 42 -7.55 17.20 3.91
N LYS A 43 -6.30 17.50 3.59
CA LYS A 43 -5.31 18.01 4.56
C LYS A 43 -5.15 17.10 5.79
N GLY A 44 -5.22 15.80 5.55
CA GLY A 44 -5.10 14.79 6.59
C GLY A 44 -4.20 13.63 6.18
N TRP A 45 -4.25 12.58 6.96
CA TRP A 45 -3.42 11.38 6.80
C TRP A 45 -4.24 10.12 7.05
N ALA A 46 -3.72 9.01 6.55
CA ALA A 46 -4.17 7.67 6.89
C ALA A 46 -2.96 6.77 7.13
N ALA A 47 -3.08 5.85 8.08
CA ALA A 47 -2.08 4.83 8.36
C ALA A 47 -2.66 3.46 8.04
N ILE A 48 -1.95 2.72 7.23
CA ILE A 48 -2.32 1.36 6.82
C ILE A 48 -1.22 0.38 7.24
N ARG A 49 -1.61 -0.87 7.44
CA ARG A 49 -0.69 -1.97 7.72
C ARG A 49 -1.03 -3.16 6.84
N PHE A 50 -0.05 -3.73 6.18
CA PHE A 50 -0.21 -4.96 5.41
C PHE A 50 1.03 -5.85 5.58
N GLU A 51 0.85 -7.13 5.34
CA GLU A 51 1.94 -8.09 5.30
C GLU A 51 2.51 -8.16 3.88
N ALA A 52 3.80 -7.92 3.75
CA ALA A 52 4.50 -7.96 2.46
C ALA A 52 4.80 -9.42 2.05
N SER A 53 3.74 -10.21 1.84
CA SER A 53 3.79 -11.65 1.57
C SER A 53 3.70 -12.02 0.09
N ASN A 54 3.38 -11.05 -0.78
CA ASN A 54 3.22 -11.26 -2.22
C ASN A 54 4.37 -10.57 -2.97
N PRO A 55 5.41 -11.29 -3.43
CA PRO A 55 6.53 -10.68 -4.13
C PRO A 55 6.10 -10.01 -5.44
N GLY A 56 6.73 -8.89 -5.78
CA GLY A 56 6.40 -8.16 -7.00
C GLY A 56 6.60 -6.67 -6.90
N VAL A 57 6.18 -5.97 -7.94
CA VAL A 57 6.11 -4.51 -7.98
C VAL A 57 4.65 -4.10 -7.91
N TRP A 58 4.27 -3.42 -6.82
CA TRP A 58 2.89 -3.12 -6.52
C TRP A 58 2.64 -1.62 -6.52
N PHE A 59 1.72 -1.22 -7.37
CA PHE A 59 1.36 0.17 -7.58
C PHE A 59 0.43 0.64 -6.46
N MET A 60 0.72 1.81 -5.91
CA MET A 60 -0.17 2.52 -4.99
C MET A 60 -0.47 3.90 -5.56
N HIS A 61 -1.75 4.20 -5.75
CA HIS A 61 -2.16 5.43 -6.41
C HIS A 61 -3.48 5.98 -5.88
N CYS A 62 -3.69 7.28 -6.12
CA CYS A 62 -5.00 7.88 -5.94
C CYS A 62 -5.93 7.39 -7.07
N HIS A 63 -7.12 6.90 -6.71
CA HIS A 63 -8.10 6.44 -7.71
C HIS A 63 -8.85 7.59 -8.40
N VAL A 64 -8.60 8.83 -8.00
CA VAL A 64 -9.02 10.01 -8.73
C VAL A 64 -7.98 10.28 -9.82
N GLU A 65 -8.33 10.02 -11.07
CA GLU A 65 -7.42 10.05 -12.22
C GLU A 65 -6.58 11.34 -12.31
N ARG A 66 -7.22 12.49 -12.11
CA ARG A 66 -6.53 13.78 -12.09
C ARG A 66 -5.41 13.86 -11.06
N HIS A 67 -5.63 13.31 -9.85
CA HIS A 67 -4.61 13.30 -8.80
C HIS A 67 -3.47 12.35 -9.15
N GLN A 68 -3.76 11.20 -9.75
CA GLN A 68 -2.76 10.27 -10.24
C GLN A 68 -1.88 10.93 -11.31
N THR A 69 -2.50 11.58 -12.31
CA THR A 69 -1.78 12.32 -13.37
C THR A 69 -0.87 13.42 -12.79
N TRP A 70 -1.20 13.96 -11.64
CA TRP A 70 -0.38 14.96 -10.92
C TRP A 70 0.70 14.34 -10.04
N GLY A 71 0.89 13.02 -10.09
CA GLY A 71 1.97 12.32 -9.39
C GLY A 71 1.58 11.77 -8.02
N MET A 72 0.27 11.66 -7.70
CA MET A 72 -0.17 11.00 -6.47
C MET A 72 -0.14 9.48 -6.64
N GLU A 73 1.06 8.95 -6.85
CA GLU A 73 1.33 7.55 -7.11
C GLU A 73 2.74 7.15 -6.65
N THR A 74 2.91 5.88 -6.34
CA THR A 74 4.20 5.28 -6.02
C THR A 74 4.15 3.77 -6.25
N ALA A 75 5.28 3.10 -6.19
CA ALA A 75 5.37 1.65 -6.27
C ALA A 75 6.13 1.08 -5.09
N PHE A 76 5.69 -0.08 -4.62
CA PHE A 76 6.39 -0.89 -3.63
C PHE A 76 7.06 -2.07 -4.32
N ILE A 77 8.32 -2.30 -4.02
CA ILE A 77 9.06 -3.49 -4.46
C ILE A 77 9.10 -4.46 -3.28
N VAL A 78 8.38 -5.56 -3.41
CA VAL A 78 8.41 -6.66 -2.44
C VAL A 78 9.31 -7.76 -2.99
N LYS A 79 10.43 -8.00 -2.32
CA LYS A 79 11.44 -8.96 -2.75
C LYS A 79 10.95 -10.39 -2.57
N ASN A 80 11.51 -11.30 -3.36
CA ASN A 80 11.31 -12.74 -3.18
C ASN A 80 11.69 -13.18 -1.76
N GLY A 81 10.88 -14.08 -1.20
CA GLY A 81 11.18 -14.75 0.05
C GLY A 81 12.24 -15.85 -0.12
N LYS A 82 12.54 -16.54 0.99
CA LYS A 82 13.58 -17.58 1.02
C LYS A 82 13.11 -18.92 0.45
N HIS A 83 11.82 -19.19 0.47
CA HIS A 83 11.23 -20.47 0.03
C HIS A 83 10.67 -20.34 -1.40
N PRO A 84 10.65 -21.44 -2.17
CA PRO A 84 10.16 -21.42 -3.56
C PRO A 84 8.76 -20.84 -3.73
N GLU A 85 7.85 -21.14 -2.80
CA GLU A 85 6.47 -20.63 -2.79
C GLU A 85 6.35 -19.13 -2.51
N ALA A 86 7.42 -18.54 -2.00
CA ALA A 86 7.51 -17.09 -1.72
C ALA A 86 8.32 -16.34 -2.79
N GLN A 87 8.46 -16.91 -3.96
CA GLN A 87 9.17 -16.33 -5.09
C GLN A 87 8.23 -16.05 -6.25
N MET A 88 8.50 -14.98 -6.99
CA MET A 88 7.82 -14.76 -8.26
C MET A 88 8.19 -15.85 -9.26
N LEU A 89 7.23 -16.24 -10.08
CA LEU A 89 7.53 -17.06 -11.25
C LEU A 89 8.50 -16.33 -12.19
N PRO A 90 9.35 -17.07 -12.92
CA PRO A 90 10.17 -16.45 -13.95
C PRO A 90 9.29 -15.80 -15.02
N PRO A 91 9.79 -14.75 -15.69
CA PRO A 91 9.05 -14.14 -16.78
C PRO A 91 8.80 -15.17 -17.90
N PRO A 92 7.68 -15.03 -18.64
CA PRO A 92 7.44 -15.87 -19.81
C PRO A 92 8.59 -15.77 -20.81
N SER A 93 8.89 -16.87 -21.51
CA SER A 93 10.00 -16.93 -22.44
C SER A 93 9.86 -16.01 -23.66
N ASP A 94 8.64 -15.59 -23.96
CA ASP A 94 8.26 -14.67 -25.04
C ASP A 94 8.09 -13.21 -24.57
N MET A 95 8.45 -12.92 -23.33
CA MET A 95 8.39 -11.55 -22.81
C MET A 95 9.44 -10.69 -23.53
N PRO A 96 9.05 -9.56 -24.15
CA PRO A 96 10.00 -8.67 -24.80
C PRO A 96 10.98 -8.07 -23.77
N PRO A 97 12.24 -7.87 -24.15
CA PRO A 97 13.22 -7.21 -23.29
C PRO A 97 12.82 -5.76 -23.02
N CYS A 98 13.14 -5.28 -21.83
CA CYS A 98 12.97 -3.86 -21.47
C CYS A 98 14.00 -2.98 -22.17
#